data_5b991e958d3f3c6c67c63a3357a42921
#
_entry.id   5b991e958d3f3c6c67c63a3357a42921
#
_cell.length_a   1.000
_cell.length_b   1.000
_cell.length_c   1.000
_cell.angle_alpha   90.00
_cell.angle_beta   90.00
_cell.angle_gamma   90.00
#
_symmetry.space_group_name_H-M   'P 1'
#
loop_
_entity.id
_entity.type
_entity.pdbx_description
1 polymer ?
#
loop_
_entity_poly.entity_id
_entity_poly.type
_entity_poly.pdbx_seq_one_letter_code
_entity_poly.pdbx_strand_id
1 'polypeptide(L)'
;GVLVISPFGVYNGGTTDRKGICFMEESRSFGYLCPHCKKPVLAQRTRFALSAAAVRIECACEKSELRAETDGLRFRLWVPCGLCGETHQAELSNEAMLDGRGVGLACPKTKQLCCYIGEPAQVEQALQELELRAEKDRCQEPEAFTDNVIMYEVLSELKDIAARGGVSCTCGCREYSIAVHRGSVDLICKNCGGKLRLPAATDEDLDRLCCQMKLVIHGV
;
A
#
# COMPACT_ATOMS: atom_id res chain seq x y z
N GLY A 1 -1.29 -3.32 -20.78
CA GLY A 1 -1.14 -1.88 -20.94
C GLY A 1 -1.60 -1.16 -19.69
N VAL A 2 -0.85 -0.18 -19.22
CA VAL A 2 -1.18 0.64 -18.05
C VAL A 2 -2.27 1.64 -18.42
N LEU A 3 -3.31 1.76 -17.59
CA LEU A 3 -4.33 2.79 -17.74
C LEU A 3 -3.75 4.15 -17.27
N VAL A 4 -3.77 5.13 -18.16
CA VAL A 4 -3.42 6.52 -17.84
C VAL A 4 -4.69 7.22 -17.36
N ILE A 5 -4.69 7.70 -16.12
CA ILE A 5 -5.81 8.38 -15.52
C ILE A 5 -5.37 9.81 -15.16
N SER A 6 -6.19 10.82 -15.49
CA SER A 6 -6.01 12.20 -15.02
C SER A 6 -6.73 12.35 -13.67
N PRO A 7 -6.04 12.42 -12.53
CA PRO A 7 -6.67 12.42 -11.21
C PRO A 7 -7.23 13.78 -10.78
N PHE A 8 -7.05 14.85 -11.58
CA PHE A 8 -7.38 16.21 -11.14
C PHE A 8 -8.59 16.77 -11.89
N GLY A 9 -9.70 16.90 -11.15
CA GLY A 9 -10.92 17.55 -11.59
C GLY A 9 -10.71 19.03 -11.95
N VAL A 10 -11.54 19.52 -12.84
CA VAL A 10 -11.54 20.88 -13.40
C VAL A 10 -11.67 21.92 -12.28
N TYR A 11 -10.64 22.75 -12.08
CA TYR A 11 -10.78 24.05 -11.43
C TYR A 11 -10.60 25.15 -12.47
N ASN A 12 -11.69 25.87 -12.75
CA ASN A 12 -11.68 27.15 -13.44
C ASN A 12 -11.17 28.24 -12.51
N GLY A 13 -10.23 29.05 -12.97
CA GLY A 13 -9.87 30.26 -12.26
C GLY A 13 -8.63 30.92 -12.86
N GLY A 14 -8.82 31.69 -13.94
CA GLY A 14 -7.75 32.52 -14.48
C GLY A 14 -7.45 33.72 -13.61
N THR A 15 -6.22 34.17 -13.64
CA THR A 15 -5.86 35.59 -13.76
C THR A 15 -4.42 35.66 -14.24
N THR A 16 -4.28 36.26 -15.41
CA THR A 16 -3.01 36.73 -15.98
C THR A 16 -2.51 37.90 -15.16
N ASP A 17 -1.29 37.82 -14.66
CA ASP A 17 -0.51 39.00 -14.35
C ASP A 17 0.88 38.91 -15.01
N ARG A 18 1.12 39.86 -15.91
CA ARG A 18 2.41 40.05 -16.59
C ARG A 18 3.27 40.89 -15.67
N LYS A 19 4.41 40.35 -15.20
CA LYS A 19 5.72 41.01 -15.14
C LYS A 19 6.68 40.21 -14.27
N GLY A 20 7.79 39.85 -14.86
CA GLY A 20 8.92 39.22 -14.19
C GLY A 20 9.32 37.92 -14.89
N ILE A 21 10.12 38.01 -15.96
CA ILE A 21 10.76 36.84 -16.56
C ILE A 21 11.84 36.37 -15.59
N CYS A 22 11.40 35.61 -14.59
CA CYS A 22 12.25 34.68 -13.94
C CYS A 22 12.15 33.39 -14.80
N PHE A 23 13.21 33.03 -15.49
CA PHE A 23 13.33 31.71 -16.09
C PHE A 23 13.33 30.67 -14.96
N MET A 24 12.18 30.40 -14.38
CA MET A 24 11.98 29.19 -13.60
C MET A 24 11.99 28.06 -14.63
N GLU A 25 13.10 27.34 -14.70
CA GLU A 25 13.16 26.11 -15.48
C GLU A 25 12.00 25.23 -15.02
N GLU A 26 10.99 25.12 -15.87
CA GLU A 26 9.84 24.28 -15.57
C GLU A 26 10.32 22.85 -15.36
N SER A 27 10.13 22.36 -14.15
CA SER A 27 10.55 21.03 -13.74
C SER A 27 9.34 20.10 -13.58
N ARG A 28 9.56 18.84 -13.79
CA ARG A 28 8.60 17.76 -13.53
C ARG A 28 9.07 16.88 -12.40
N SER A 29 8.18 16.57 -11.52
CA SER A 29 8.38 15.63 -10.43
C SER A 29 7.86 14.26 -10.80
N PHE A 30 8.56 13.25 -10.36
CA PHE A 30 8.22 11.84 -10.49
C PHE A 30 8.11 11.25 -9.10
N GLY A 31 7.04 10.52 -8.84
CA GLY A 31 6.81 9.89 -7.56
C GLY A 31 6.34 8.44 -7.70
N TYR A 32 6.98 7.51 -6.99
CA TYR A 32 6.56 6.12 -6.91
C TYR A 32 6.98 5.49 -5.58
N LEU A 33 6.37 4.36 -5.19
CA LEU A 33 6.86 3.55 -4.07
C LEU A 33 7.84 2.49 -4.55
N CYS A 34 8.99 2.41 -3.89
CA CYS A 34 9.97 1.36 -4.17
C CYS A 34 9.40 -0.03 -3.86
N PRO A 35 9.44 -1.00 -4.79
CA PRO A 35 8.96 -2.36 -4.55
C PRO A 35 9.75 -3.11 -3.47
N HIS A 36 11.01 -2.75 -3.25
CA HIS A 36 11.90 -3.45 -2.31
C HIS A 36 11.85 -2.88 -0.89
N CYS A 37 12.09 -1.57 -0.73
CA CYS A 37 12.14 -0.96 0.61
C CYS A 37 10.81 -0.29 1.03
N LYS A 38 9.82 -0.24 0.13
CA LYS A 38 8.49 0.36 0.33
C LYS A 38 8.50 1.84 0.70
N LYS A 39 9.64 2.51 0.55
CA LYS A 39 9.77 3.96 0.78
C LYS A 39 9.35 4.73 -0.46
N PRO A 40 8.80 5.94 -0.28
CA PRO A 40 8.50 6.84 -1.39
C PRO A 40 9.81 7.31 -2.05
N VAL A 41 9.78 7.39 -3.37
CA VAL A 41 10.84 7.95 -4.21
C VAL A 41 10.28 9.16 -4.90
N LEU A 42 10.85 10.33 -4.65
CA LEU A 42 10.49 11.60 -5.27
C LEU A 42 11.74 12.19 -5.94
N ALA A 43 11.63 12.53 -7.20
CA ALA A 43 12.71 13.20 -7.93
C ALA A 43 12.17 14.23 -8.90
N GLN A 44 12.91 15.31 -9.08
CA GLN A 44 12.60 16.39 -10.05
C GLN A 44 13.57 16.33 -11.22
N ARG A 45 13.07 16.62 -12.41
CA ARG A 45 13.85 16.78 -13.64
C ARG A 45 13.34 17.99 -14.40
N THR A 46 14.27 18.77 -14.96
CA THR A 46 13.90 19.89 -15.84
C THR A 46 13.35 19.36 -17.17
N ARG A 47 12.48 20.11 -17.80
CA ARG A 47 11.94 19.76 -19.14
C ARG A 47 13.06 19.53 -20.16
N PHE A 48 14.13 20.31 -20.06
CA PHE A 48 15.30 20.13 -20.92
C PHE A 48 15.95 18.75 -20.72
N ALA A 49 16.17 18.35 -19.47
CA ALA A 49 16.77 17.05 -19.15
C ALA A 49 15.90 15.90 -19.64
N LEU A 50 14.56 16.03 -19.56
CA LEU A 50 13.59 15.04 -20.04
C LEU A 50 13.62 14.90 -21.56
N SER A 51 13.88 15.98 -22.30
CA SER A 51 13.90 15.97 -23.77
C SER A 51 15.25 15.57 -24.36
N ALA A 52 16.34 15.71 -23.60
CA ALA A 52 17.70 15.53 -24.07
C ALA A 52 18.24 14.10 -23.97
N ALA A 53 17.80 13.32 -23.00
CA ALA A 53 18.34 11.98 -22.75
C ALA A 53 17.36 11.08 -21.97
N ALA A 54 17.67 9.79 -21.94
CA ALA A 54 17.00 8.86 -21.03
C ALA A 54 17.18 9.29 -19.56
N VAL A 55 16.08 9.39 -18.84
CA VAL A 55 16.07 9.76 -17.43
C VAL A 55 15.97 8.51 -16.57
N ARG A 56 16.78 8.47 -15.54
CA ARG A 56 16.78 7.41 -14.52
C ARG A 56 16.58 8.02 -13.15
N ILE A 57 15.71 7.41 -12.36
CA ILE A 57 15.39 7.81 -11.00
C ILE A 57 15.52 6.59 -10.11
N GLU A 58 16.62 6.53 -9.39
CA GLU A 58 16.98 5.43 -8.52
C GLU A 58 16.43 5.64 -7.10
N CYS A 59 16.01 4.58 -6.45
CA CYS A 59 15.70 4.59 -5.04
C CYS A 59 16.99 4.61 -4.21
N ALA A 60 16.96 5.26 -3.05
CA ALA A 60 18.09 5.27 -2.10
C ALA A 60 18.55 3.86 -1.65
N CYS A 61 17.73 2.82 -1.84
CA CYS A 61 18.12 1.43 -1.59
C CYS A 61 18.85 0.77 -2.77
N GLU A 62 19.03 1.47 -3.90
CA GLU A 62 19.72 1.04 -5.12
C GLU A 62 19.12 -0.21 -5.82
N LYS A 63 17.95 -0.70 -5.34
CA LYS A 63 17.32 -1.93 -5.86
C LYS A 63 16.15 -1.66 -6.81
N SER A 64 15.77 -0.42 -7.04
CA SER A 64 14.73 -0.06 -7.99
C SER A 64 15.04 1.24 -8.71
N GLU A 65 14.67 1.30 -9.98
CA GLU A 65 14.91 2.44 -10.87
C GLU A 65 13.69 2.66 -11.75
N LEU A 66 13.16 3.88 -11.76
CA LEU A 66 12.21 4.32 -12.78
C LEU A 66 13.02 4.86 -13.97
N ARG A 67 12.66 4.40 -15.17
CA ARG A 67 13.27 4.85 -16.42
C ARG A 67 12.24 5.57 -17.27
N ALA A 68 12.66 6.65 -17.93
CA ALA A 68 11.88 7.33 -18.95
C ALA A 68 12.76 7.61 -20.16
N GLU A 69 12.33 7.19 -21.33
CA GLU A 69 13.02 7.39 -22.61
C GLU A 69 12.07 8.05 -23.61
N THR A 70 12.59 8.92 -24.47
CA THR A 70 11.81 9.59 -25.50
C THR A 70 12.35 9.29 -26.89
N ASP A 71 11.44 9.12 -27.85
CA ASP A 71 11.75 9.05 -29.27
C ASP A 71 11.50 10.39 -29.99
N GLY A 72 11.26 11.48 -29.21
CA GLY A 72 10.91 12.80 -29.69
C GLY A 72 9.42 13.03 -29.89
N LEU A 73 8.59 11.99 -29.97
CA LEU A 73 7.13 12.06 -30.13
C LEU A 73 6.41 11.55 -28.87
N ARG A 74 6.95 10.53 -28.22
CA ARG A 74 6.37 9.88 -27.05
C ARG A 74 7.44 9.56 -26.03
N PHE A 75 7.01 9.43 -24.79
CA PHE A 75 7.82 8.88 -23.69
C PHE A 75 7.41 7.45 -23.39
N ARG A 76 8.42 6.58 -23.29
CA ARG A 76 8.28 5.21 -22.74
C ARG A 76 8.80 5.19 -21.33
N LEU A 77 8.01 4.67 -20.43
CA LEU A 77 8.34 4.60 -19.00
C LEU A 77 8.36 3.15 -18.55
N TRP A 78 9.33 2.83 -17.71
CA TRP A 78 9.40 1.59 -16.93
C TRP A 78 9.31 1.96 -15.46
N VAL A 79 8.16 1.66 -14.88
CA VAL A 79 7.79 2.10 -13.52
C VAL A 79 7.83 0.91 -12.58
N PRO A 80 8.76 0.90 -11.60
CA PRO A 80 8.74 -0.11 -10.55
C PRO A 80 7.52 0.14 -9.63
N CYS A 81 6.74 -0.90 -9.38
CA CYS A 81 5.48 -0.79 -8.66
C CYS A 81 5.60 -1.29 -7.23
N GLY A 82 5.49 -0.39 -6.26
CA GLY A 82 5.48 -0.72 -4.84
C GLY A 82 4.27 -1.55 -4.40
N LEU A 83 3.18 -1.59 -5.19
CA LEU A 83 1.95 -2.31 -4.86
C LEU A 83 2.04 -3.81 -5.22
N CYS A 84 2.46 -4.14 -6.44
CA CYS A 84 2.51 -5.54 -6.90
C CYS A 84 3.91 -6.13 -7.01
N GLY A 85 4.97 -5.33 -6.79
CA GLY A 85 6.36 -5.77 -6.86
C GLY A 85 6.96 -5.85 -8.28
N GLU A 86 6.17 -5.65 -9.34
CA GLU A 86 6.61 -5.75 -10.73
C GLU A 86 6.93 -4.38 -11.34
N THR A 87 7.64 -4.39 -12.48
CA THR A 87 7.85 -3.20 -13.30
C THR A 87 6.81 -3.12 -14.40
N HIS A 88 6.12 -1.99 -14.54
CA HIS A 88 5.11 -1.74 -15.56
C HIS A 88 5.65 -0.82 -16.64
N GLN A 89 5.22 -1.06 -17.87
CA GLN A 89 5.52 -0.19 -19.01
C GLN A 89 4.33 0.71 -19.30
N ALA A 90 4.59 2.00 -19.54
CA ALA A 90 3.61 2.99 -19.96
C ALA A 90 4.15 3.83 -21.11
N GLU A 91 3.25 4.32 -21.96
CA GLU A 91 3.57 5.31 -22.99
C GLU A 91 2.77 6.58 -22.73
N LEU A 92 3.44 7.71 -22.77
CA LEU A 92 2.85 9.05 -22.62
C LEU A 92 3.18 9.90 -23.83
N SER A 93 2.25 10.78 -24.22
CA SER A 93 2.55 11.84 -25.20
C SER A 93 3.49 12.89 -24.60
N ASN A 94 4.22 13.61 -25.45
CA ASN A 94 5.06 14.73 -25.02
C ASN A 94 4.24 15.77 -24.23
N GLU A 95 3.02 16.06 -24.68
CA GLU A 95 2.13 16.98 -23.99
C GLU A 95 1.79 16.51 -22.57
N ALA A 96 1.42 15.23 -22.39
CA ALA A 96 1.11 14.68 -21.08
C ALA A 96 2.32 14.69 -20.14
N MET A 97 3.52 14.42 -20.69
CA MET A 97 4.75 14.36 -19.93
C MET A 97 5.30 15.73 -19.56
N LEU A 98 5.30 16.67 -20.50
CA LEU A 98 5.97 17.97 -20.35
C LEU A 98 5.02 19.09 -19.94
N ASP A 99 3.81 19.14 -20.48
CA ASP A 99 2.88 20.27 -20.35
C ASP A 99 1.61 19.95 -19.56
N GLY A 100 1.33 18.66 -19.35
CA GLY A 100 0.11 18.20 -18.69
C GLY A 100 0.02 18.62 -17.23
N ARG A 101 -1.23 18.71 -16.71
CA ARG A 101 -1.53 19.02 -15.30
C ARG A 101 -1.09 17.96 -14.30
N GLY A 102 -0.48 16.90 -14.78
CA GLY A 102 -0.08 15.74 -14.02
C GLY A 102 -0.72 14.45 -14.54
N VAL A 103 0.01 13.37 -14.42
CA VAL A 103 -0.38 12.04 -14.90
C VAL A 103 -0.23 11.04 -13.77
N GLY A 104 -1.29 10.27 -13.49
CA GLY A 104 -1.23 9.08 -12.64
C GLY A 104 -1.17 7.82 -13.50
N LEU A 105 -0.28 6.92 -13.15
CA LEU A 105 -0.15 5.60 -13.80
C LEU A 105 -0.72 4.52 -12.87
N ALA A 106 -1.68 3.75 -13.37
CA ALA A 106 -2.34 2.70 -12.59
C ALA A 106 -1.66 1.35 -12.78
N CYS A 107 -1.48 0.63 -11.69
CA CYS A 107 -1.04 -0.76 -11.70
C CYS A 107 -2.08 -1.65 -12.39
N PRO A 108 -1.70 -2.45 -13.40
CA PRO A 108 -2.64 -3.32 -14.10
C PRO A 108 -3.22 -4.44 -13.21
N LYS A 109 -2.50 -4.85 -12.15
CA LYS A 109 -2.94 -5.89 -11.23
C LYS A 109 -3.89 -5.36 -10.16
N THR A 110 -3.51 -4.30 -9.45
CA THR A 110 -4.28 -3.75 -8.33
C THR A 110 -5.30 -2.71 -8.75
N LYS A 111 -5.21 -2.18 -10.00
CA LYS A 111 -6.02 -1.07 -10.53
C LYS A 111 -5.84 0.26 -9.78
N GLN A 112 -4.94 0.31 -8.83
CA GLN A 112 -4.61 1.50 -8.06
C GLN A 112 -3.48 2.29 -8.71
N LEU A 113 -3.43 3.59 -8.48
CA LEU A 113 -2.34 4.44 -8.96
C LEU A 113 -1.03 4.06 -8.25
N CYS A 114 0.04 3.86 -9.01
CA CYS A 114 1.34 3.41 -8.50
C CYS A 114 2.49 4.37 -8.80
N CYS A 115 2.27 5.33 -9.69
CA CYS A 115 3.25 6.36 -10.03
C CYS A 115 2.53 7.66 -10.40
N TYR A 116 3.16 8.78 -10.09
CA TYR A 116 2.67 10.12 -10.38
C TYR A 116 3.75 10.95 -11.05
N ILE A 117 3.37 11.73 -12.06
CA ILE A 117 4.26 12.64 -12.79
C ILE A 117 3.54 13.97 -12.91
N GLY A 118 4.15 15.06 -12.47
CA GLY A 118 3.49 16.36 -12.52
C GLY A 118 4.22 17.46 -11.77
N GLU A 119 3.47 18.43 -11.25
CA GLU A 119 4.01 19.48 -10.41
C GLU A 119 4.45 18.95 -9.03
N PRO A 120 5.51 19.49 -8.43
CA PRO A 120 6.10 18.97 -7.18
C PRO A 120 5.08 18.76 -6.06
N ALA A 121 4.27 19.78 -5.75
CA ALA A 121 3.31 19.72 -4.65
C ALA A 121 2.23 18.65 -4.85
N GLN A 122 1.76 18.46 -6.10
CA GLN A 122 0.75 17.46 -6.43
C GLN A 122 1.31 16.05 -6.34
N VAL A 123 2.55 15.84 -6.81
CA VAL A 123 3.21 14.54 -6.76
C VAL A 123 3.52 14.14 -5.32
N GLU A 124 3.96 15.10 -4.50
CA GLU A 124 4.24 14.86 -3.08
C GLU A 124 2.96 14.46 -2.31
N GLN A 125 1.86 15.17 -2.51
CA GLN A 125 0.57 14.83 -1.91
C GLN A 125 0.10 13.43 -2.36
N ALA A 126 0.16 13.14 -3.66
CA ALA A 126 -0.25 11.85 -4.20
C ALA A 126 0.63 10.70 -3.67
N LEU A 127 1.92 10.95 -3.44
CA LEU A 127 2.84 10.00 -2.84
C LEU A 127 2.52 9.72 -1.38
N GLN A 128 2.20 10.73 -0.59
CA GLN A 128 1.77 10.56 0.80
C GLN A 128 0.49 9.70 0.89
N GLU A 129 -0.49 9.96 0.02
CA GLU A 129 -1.70 9.14 -0.04
C GLU A 129 -1.40 7.70 -0.43
N LEU A 130 -0.48 7.48 -1.38
CA LEU A 130 -0.06 6.15 -1.79
C LEU A 130 0.66 5.40 -0.67
N GLU A 131 1.52 6.08 0.08
CA GLU A 131 2.23 5.51 1.24
C GLU A 131 1.26 5.09 2.33
N LEU A 132 0.32 5.96 2.71
CA LEU A 132 -0.71 5.65 3.70
C LEU A 132 -1.59 4.45 3.30
N ARG A 133 -1.93 4.34 2.00
CA ARG A 133 -2.68 3.18 1.49
C ARG A 133 -1.85 1.90 1.55
N ALA A 134 -0.60 1.95 1.11
CA ALA A 134 0.29 0.80 1.15
C ALA A 134 0.60 0.33 2.58
N GLU A 135 0.62 1.24 3.56
CA GLU A 135 0.71 0.89 4.98
C GLU A 135 -0.56 0.24 5.49
N LYS A 136 -1.72 0.77 5.12
CA LYS A 136 -3.01 0.19 5.47
C LYS A 136 -3.18 -1.21 4.89
N ASP A 137 -2.80 -1.42 3.62
CA ASP A 137 -2.87 -2.71 2.95
C ASP A 137 -1.90 -3.72 3.60
N ARG A 138 -0.70 -3.28 4.04
CA ARG A 138 0.23 -4.11 4.83
C ARG A 138 -0.33 -4.49 6.20
N CYS A 139 -1.07 -3.60 6.85
CA CYS A 139 -1.74 -3.92 8.10
C CYS A 139 -2.96 -4.82 7.90
N GLN A 140 -3.47 -4.91 6.68
CA GLN A 140 -4.61 -5.75 6.30
C GLN A 140 -4.21 -7.04 5.58
N GLU A 141 -2.97 -7.14 5.04
CA GLU A 141 -2.45 -8.46 4.65
C GLU A 141 -2.35 -9.30 5.93
N PRO A 142 -3.14 -10.37 6.07
CA PRO A 142 -2.90 -11.31 7.13
C PRO A 142 -1.45 -11.78 6.95
N GLU A 143 -0.61 -11.54 7.94
CA GLU A 143 0.72 -12.15 7.98
C GLU A 143 0.50 -13.62 7.61
N ALA A 144 1.15 -14.08 6.55
CA ALA A 144 0.96 -15.47 6.11
C ALA A 144 1.08 -16.37 7.31
N PHE A 145 0.04 -17.13 7.62
CA PHE A 145 -0.01 -17.98 8.81
C PHE A 145 1.19 -18.92 8.80
N THR A 146 1.68 -19.27 9.96
CA THR A 146 2.77 -20.23 10.11
C THR A 146 2.37 -21.57 9.47
N ASP A 147 1.11 -21.97 9.67
CA ASP A 147 0.43 -23.04 8.96
C ASP A 147 -1.04 -22.63 8.71
N ASN A 148 -1.43 -22.59 7.44
CA ASN A 148 -2.79 -22.19 7.07
C ASN A 148 -3.84 -23.23 7.47
N VAL A 149 -3.50 -24.52 7.39
CA VAL A 149 -4.44 -25.60 7.70
C VAL A 149 -4.74 -25.59 9.19
N ILE A 150 -3.70 -25.57 10.03
CA ILE A 150 -3.83 -25.51 11.48
C ILE A 150 -4.59 -24.27 11.94
N MET A 151 -4.29 -23.11 11.34
CA MET A 151 -5.00 -21.87 11.68
C MET A 151 -6.51 -21.99 11.39
N TYR A 152 -6.89 -22.55 10.23
CA TYR A 152 -8.29 -22.77 9.90
C TYR A 152 -8.99 -23.74 10.83
N GLU A 153 -8.32 -24.83 11.21
CA GLU A 153 -8.85 -25.83 12.14
C GLU A 153 -9.01 -25.26 13.56
N VAL A 154 -8.03 -24.47 14.04
CA VAL A 154 -8.11 -23.76 15.33
C VAL A 154 -9.29 -22.77 15.33
N LEU A 155 -9.49 -22.00 14.24
CA LEU A 155 -10.62 -21.08 14.13
C LEU A 155 -11.96 -21.83 14.08
N SER A 156 -12.02 -22.99 13.44
CA SER A 156 -13.22 -23.84 13.38
C SER A 156 -13.57 -24.37 14.77
N GLU A 157 -12.59 -24.97 15.49
CA GLU A 157 -12.80 -25.47 16.85
C GLU A 157 -13.19 -24.36 17.82
N LEU A 158 -12.55 -23.19 17.72
CA LEU A 158 -12.90 -22.02 18.50
C LEU A 158 -14.36 -21.60 18.29
N LYS A 159 -14.83 -21.63 17.02
CA LYS A 159 -16.24 -21.34 16.68
C LYS A 159 -17.18 -22.35 17.33
N ASP A 160 -16.82 -23.63 17.36
CA ASP A 160 -17.63 -24.69 17.96
C ASP A 160 -17.66 -24.58 19.49
N ILE A 161 -16.54 -24.24 20.13
CA ILE A 161 -16.49 -23.93 21.57
C ILE A 161 -17.37 -22.71 21.88
N ALA A 162 -17.31 -21.68 21.06
CA ALA A 162 -18.12 -20.46 21.22
C ALA A 162 -19.62 -20.74 21.05
N ALA A 163 -20.01 -21.53 20.05
CA ALA A 163 -21.39 -21.92 19.79
C ALA A 163 -22.01 -22.68 20.97
N ARG A 164 -21.20 -23.45 21.68
CA ARG A 164 -21.61 -24.17 22.92
C ARG A 164 -21.59 -23.26 24.16
N GLY A 165 -21.26 -21.97 24.01
CA GLY A 165 -21.16 -21.01 25.12
C GLY A 165 -19.92 -21.23 25.99
N GLY A 166 -18.89 -21.89 25.45
CA GLY A 166 -17.66 -22.25 26.16
C GLY A 166 -16.65 -21.09 26.34
N VAL A 167 -16.92 -19.89 25.81
CA VAL A 167 -16.05 -18.74 25.98
C VAL A 167 -16.63 -17.78 27.02
N SER A 168 -15.84 -17.42 28.03
CA SER A 168 -16.25 -16.49 29.09
C SER A 168 -15.04 -15.66 29.58
N CYS A 169 -15.33 -14.55 30.25
CA CYS A 169 -14.31 -13.75 30.90
C CYS A 169 -14.47 -13.75 32.42
N THR A 170 -13.39 -13.66 33.17
CA THR A 170 -13.43 -13.53 34.65
C THR A 170 -14.22 -12.32 35.13
N CYS A 171 -14.40 -11.29 34.30
CA CYS A 171 -15.28 -10.14 34.62
C CYS A 171 -16.78 -10.43 34.44
N GLY A 172 -17.15 -11.66 34.08
CA GLY A 172 -18.55 -12.06 33.83
C GLY A 172 -19.09 -11.75 32.42
N CYS A 173 -18.34 -11.02 31.61
CA CYS A 173 -18.73 -10.71 30.22
C CYS A 173 -18.56 -11.94 29.33
N ARG A 174 -19.49 -12.11 28.37
CA ARG A 174 -19.43 -13.17 27.34
C ARG A 174 -19.14 -12.62 25.93
N GLU A 175 -19.10 -11.29 25.79
CA GLU A 175 -18.78 -10.66 24.53
C GLU A 175 -17.27 -10.48 24.38
N TYR A 176 -16.74 -10.92 23.25
CA TYR A 176 -15.34 -10.81 22.93
C TYR A 176 -15.14 -10.48 21.44
N SER A 177 -13.96 -10.02 21.10
CA SER A 177 -13.47 -9.89 19.73
C SER A 177 -12.32 -10.86 19.51
N ILE A 178 -12.09 -11.21 18.25
CA ILE A 178 -11.03 -12.12 17.83
C ILE A 178 -10.00 -11.31 17.04
N ALA A 179 -8.74 -11.42 17.40
CA ALA A 179 -7.62 -10.91 16.63
C ALA A 179 -6.73 -12.08 16.19
N VAL A 180 -6.57 -12.25 14.88
CA VAL A 180 -5.79 -13.33 14.29
C VAL A 180 -4.38 -12.84 14.00
N HIS A 181 -3.37 -13.59 14.42
CA HIS A 181 -1.95 -13.33 14.20
C HIS A 181 -1.33 -14.49 13.41
N ARG A 182 -0.08 -14.35 13.00
CA ARG A 182 0.63 -15.33 12.17
C ARG A 182 0.59 -16.78 12.69
N GLY A 183 0.69 -16.98 13.99
CA GLY A 183 0.71 -18.31 14.62
C GLY A 183 -0.09 -18.36 15.92
N SER A 184 -1.05 -17.46 16.12
CA SER A 184 -1.90 -17.42 17.31
C SER A 184 -3.20 -16.66 17.07
N VAL A 185 -4.18 -16.91 17.93
CA VAL A 185 -5.46 -16.20 17.96
C VAL A 185 -5.65 -15.59 19.34
N ASP A 186 -5.90 -14.28 19.42
CA ASP A 186 -6.21 -13.58 20.65
C ASP A 186 -7.72 -13.40 20.80
N LEU A 187 -8.28 -13.84 21.93
CA LEU A 187 -9.64 -13.51 22.36
C LEU A 187 -9.56 -12.30 23.30
N ILE A 188 -10.26 -11.22 22.97
CA ILE A 188 -10.21 -9.98 23.74
C ILE A 188 -11.61 -9.67 24.27
N CYS A 189 -11.75 -9.60 25.58
CA CYS A 189 -13.01 -9.25 26.22
C CYS A 189 -13.41 -7.80 25.90
N LYS A 190 -14.65 -7.58 25.41
CA LYS A 190 -15.11 -6.24 25.06
C LYS A 190 -15.37 -5.33 26.26
N ASN A 191 -15.56 -5.90 27.46
CA ASN A 191 -15.85 -5.13 28.66
C ASN A 191 -14.58 -4.69 29.41
N CYS A 192 -13.65 -5.63 29.69
CA CYS A 192 -12.48 -5.33 30.50
C CYS A 192 -11.16 -5.27 29.72
N GLY A 193 -11.16 -5.59 28.42
CA GLY A 193 -9.95 -5.63 27.59
C GLY A 193 -9.01 -6.78 27.90
N GLY A 194 -9.37 -7.70 28.82
CA GLY A 194 -8.59 -8.90 29.13
C GLY A 194 -8.36 -9.74 27.88
N LYS A 195 -7.23 -10.44 27.81
CA LYS A 195 -6.83 -11.21 26.62
C LYS A 195 -6.52 -12.66 26.97
N LEU A 196 -6.93 -13.57 26.09
CA LEU A 196 -6.50 -14.96 26.08
C LEU A 196 -5.85 -15.26 24.73
N ARG A 197 -4.58 -15.63 24.74
CA ARG A 197 -3.86 -16.04 23.54
C ARG A 197 -3.89 -17.53 23.37
N LEU A 198 -4.34 -17.97 22.20
CA LEU A 198 -4.37 -19.36 21.78
C LEU A 198 -3.30 -19.56 20.69
N PRO A 199 -2.30 -20.42 20.90
CA PRO A 199 -1.34 -20.78 19.85
C PRO A 199 -2.07 -21.50 18.70
N ALA A 200 -1.61 -21.29 17.48
CA ALA A 200 -2.20 -21.81 16.24
C ALA A 200 -1.13 -21.99 15.15
N ALA A 201 -0.02 -22.63 15.51
CA ALA A 201 1.13 -22.83 14.64
C ALA A 201 1.49 -24.30 14.38
N THR A 202 1.06 -25.21 15.25
CA THR A 202 1.41 -26.64 15.20
C THR A 202 0.20 -27.53 15.47
N ASP A 203 0.27 -28.79 15.04
CA ASP A 203 -0.74 -29.82 15.35
C ASP A 203 -0.96 -29.97 16.87
N GLU A 204 0.12 -29.85 17.65
CA GLU A 204 0.02 -29.91 19.12
C GLU A 204 -0.79 -28.74 19.70
N ASP A 205 -0.78 -27.57 19.06
CA ASP A 205 -1.58 -26.43 19.49
C ASP A 205 -3.06 -26.71 19.26
N LEU A 206 -3.40 -27.31 18.10
CA LEU A 206 -4.75 -27.73 17.76
C LEU A 206 -5.24 -28.80 18.74
N ASP A 207 -4.44 -29.87 19.01
CA ASP A 207 -4.79 -30.92 19.93
C ASP A 207 -5.06 -30.40 21.34
N ARG A 208 -4.27 -29.45 21.82
CA ARG A 208 -4.51 -28.76 23.09
C ARG A 208 -5.83 -28.02 23.13
N LEU A 209 -6.19 -27.35 22.05
CA LEU A 209 -7.46 -26.61 21.95
C LEU A 209 -8.64 -27.59 21.91
N CYS A 210 -8.55 -28.67 21.14
CA CYS A 210 -9.60 -29.70 21.03
C CYS A 210 -9.89 -30.39 22.39
N CYS A 211 -8.90 -30.47 23.29
CA CYS A 211 -9.10 -30.96 24.64
C CYS A 211 -9.80 -29.97 25.59
N GLN A 212 -10.01 -28.71 25.15
CA GLN A 212 -10.61 -27.68 26.00
C GLN A 212 -12.12 -27.49 25.69
N MET A 213 -12.94 -27.74 26.69
CA MET A 213 -14.37 -27.49 26.58
C MET A 213 -14.77 -26.04 26.91
N LYS A 214 -13.91 -25.32 27.63
CA LYS A 214 -14.14 -23.93 28.06
C LYS A 214 -12.88 -23.10 27.96
N LEU A 215 -13.03 -21.89 27.47
CA LEU A 215 -11.98 -20.88 27.37
C LEU A 215 -12.33 -19.71 28.28
N VAL A 216 -11.41 -19.37 29.19
CA VAL A 216 -11.62 -18.27 30.15
C VAL A 216 -10.63 -17.15 29.85
N ILE A 217 -11.15 -16.00 29.49
CA ILE A 217 -10.36 -14.78 29.30
C ILE A 217 -10.10 -14.19 30.67
N HIS A 218 -8.84 -13.96 31.00
CA HIS A 218 -8.47 -13.32 32.27
C HIS A 218 -8.45 -11.80 32.09
N GLY A 219 -9.30 -11.12 32.85
CA GLY A 219 -9.31 -9.66 32.95
C GLY A 219 -8.03 -9.14 33.64
N VAL A 220 -7.65 -7.92 33.30
CA VAL A 220 -6.58 -7.16 33.98
C VAL A 220 -7.12 -6.59 35.28
#